data_c4aedc1f86bef3e954d06a3dbb602bf7
#
_entry.id   c4aedc1f86bef3e954d06a3dbb602bf7
#
_cell.length_a   1.000
_cell.length_b   1.000
_cell.length_c   1.000
_cell.angle_alpha   90.00
_cell.angle_beta   90.00
_cell.angle_gamma   90.00
#
_symmetry.space_group_name_H-M   'P 1'
#
loop_
_entity.id
_entity.type
_entity.pdbx_description
1 polymer ?
#
loop_
_entity_poly.entity_id
_entity_poly.type
_entity_poly.pdbx_seq_one_letter_code
_entity_poly.pdbx_strand_id
1 'polypeptide(L)'
;RGIIRVHQFNKAEMFVYCQVEQAEEIHEQMRALEEEMLQKCGLAYRVIDTAAGDLGTSAARKFDCEAWVPTQDTYRELTSTSNCTTYQARRLNIRERTADTVDDAGNVRKGRTRAVATLNGTLATTRWVVAILETHQQPDGSVRIPEALRPYMGGAEVIPVV
;
A
#
# COMPACT_ATOMS: atom_id res chain seq x y z
N ARG A 1 -10.60 19.20 -6.59
CA ARG A 1 -10.22 20.54 -6.12
C ARG A 1 -9.61 20.41 -4.73
N GLY A 2 -8.86 21.40 -4.30
CA GLY A 2 -8.19 21.40 -3.00
C GLY A 2 -6.98 20.45 -2.98
N ILE A 3 -6.55 20.06 -1.79
CA ILE A 3 -5.32 19.27 -1.56
C ILE A 3 -5.47 17.76 -1.82
N ILE A 4 -6.66 17.29 -2.18
CA ILE A 4 -6.90 15.87 -2.51
C ILE A 4 -6.37 15.51 -3.91
N ARG A 5 -6.40 16.46 -4.85
CA ARG A 5 -5.91 16.28 -6.21
C ARG A 5 -4.93 17.39 -6.53
N VAL A 6 -3.66 17.07 -6.49
CA VAL A 6 -2.54 18.02 -6.67
C VAL A 6 -1.65 17.60 -7.84
N HIS A 7 -0.84 18.53 -8.36
CA HIS A 7 0.07 18.28 -9.47
C HIS A 7 1.31 17.49 -9.04
N GLN A 8 1.75 17.68 -7.81
CA GLN A 8 2.92 17.01 -7.22
C GLN A 8 2.66 16.71 -5.75
N PHE A 9 3.11 15.55 -5.28
CA PHE A 9 2.99 15.12 -3.89
C PHE A 9 4.07 14.08 -3.58
N ASN A 10 4.34 13.91 -2.29
CA ASN A 10 5.22 12.85 -1.80
C ASN A 10 4.40 11.59 -1.55
N LYS A 11 4.98 10.44 -1.91
CA LYS A 11 4.40 9.12 -1.73
C LYS A 11 5.45 8.14 -1.24
N ALA A 12 5.11 7.37 -0.23
CA ALA A 12 5.85 6.17 0.15
C ALA A 12 5.18 4.96 -0.50
N GLU A 13 5.96 4.14 -1.19
CA GLU A 13 5.49 2.97 -1.93
C GLU A 13 6.20 1.72 -1.45
N MET A 14 5.44 0.66 -1.17
CA MET A 14 5.95 -0.70 -1.00
C MET A 14 6.08 -1.35 -2.38
N PHE A 15 7.17 -2.02 -2.63
CA PHE A 15 7.39 -2.77 -3.86
C PHE A 15 7.99 -4.14 -3.55
N VAL A 16 7.38 -5.22 -4.07
CA VAL A 16 7.79 -6.59 -3.78
C VAL A 16 8.02 -7.37 -5.06
N TYR A 17 9.12 -8.12 -5.09
CA TYR A 17 9.41 -9.16 -6.06
C TYR A 17 9.35 -10.50 -5.35
N CYS A 18 8.59 -11.45 -5.87
CA CYS A 18 8.46 -12.76 -5.26
C CYS A 18 8.21 -13.85 -6.31
N GLN A 19 8.23 -15.08 -5.88
CA GLN A 19 7.77 -16.19 -6.70
C GLN A 19 6.28 -16.06 -6.99
N VAL A 20 5.83 -16.47 -8.17
CA VAL A 20 4.43 -16.33 -8.59
C VAL A 20 3.48 -17.01 -7.61
N GLU A 21 3.91 -18.13 -7.04
CA GLU A 21 3.16 -18.95 -6.09
C GLU A 21 2.94 -18.25 -4.74
N GLN A 22 3.77 -17.26 -4.40
CA GLN A 22 3.71 -16.48 -3.15
C GLN A 22 2.92 -15.18 -3.30
N ALA A 23 2.60 -14.77 -4.54
CA ALA A 23 2.10 -13.45 -4.82
C ALA A 23 0.76 -13.14 -4.13
N GLU A 24 -0.11 -14.13 -3.99
CA GLU A 24 -1.42 -13.92 -3.36
C GLU A 24 -1.29 -13.71 -1.85
N GLU A 25 -0.49 -14.53 -1.19
CA GLU A 25 -0.22 -14.38 0.25
C GLU A 25 0.46 -13.05 0.56
N ILE A 26 1.47 -12.68 -0.23
CA ILE A 26 2.18 -11.40 -0.06
C ILE A 26 1.25 -10.21 -0.31
N HIS A 27 0.32 -10.31 -1.26
CA HIS A 27 -0.68 -9.27 -1.50
C HIS A 27 -1.57 -9.03 -0.26
N GLU A 28 -2.04 -10.11 0.38
CA GLU A 28 -2.80 -10.01 1.63
C GLU A 28 -1.96 -9.43 2.78
N GLN A 29 -0.67 -9.77 2.86
CA GLN A 29 0.23 -9.16 3.85
C GLN A 29 0.42 -7.66 3.62
N MET A 30 0.58 -7.22 2.36
CA MET A 30 0.68 -5.80 2.03
C MET A 30 -0.61 -5.05 2.40
N ARG A 31 -1.79 -5.61 2.09
CA ARG A 31 -3.08 -5.06 2.50
C ARG A 31 -3.17 -4.94 4.03
N ALA A 32 -2.76 -5.98 4.74
CA ALA A 32 -2.78 -5.97 6.21
C ALA A 32 -1.87 -4.88 6.80
N LEU A 33 -0.71 -4.62 6.19
CA LEU A 33 0.18 -3.51 6.58
C LEU A 33 -0.48 -2.15 6.38
N GLU A 34 -1.19 -1.95 5.26
CA GLU A 34 -1.94 -0.72 5.00
C GLU A 34 -3.04 -0.51 6.05
N GLU A 35 -3.79 -1.55 6.39
CA GLU A 35 -4.82 -1.51 7.43
C GLU A 35 -4.22 -1.23 8.82
N GLU A 36 -3.10 -1.86 9.16
CA GLU A 36 -2.39 -1.60 10.42
C GLU A 36 -2.01 -0.13 10.57
N MET A 37 -1.53 0.48 9.50
CA MET A 37 -1.17 1.91 9.49
C MET A 37 -2.40 2.80 9.70
N LEU A 38 -3.52 2.50 9.03
CA LEU A 38 -4.78 3.23 9.19
C LEU A 38 -5.30 3.12 10.63
N GLN A 39 -5.24 1.93 11.22
CA GLN A 39 -5.64 1.68 12.60
C GLN A 39 -4.75 2.44 13.60
N LYS A 40 -3.44 2.41 13.42
CA LYS A 40 -2.48 3.16 14.26
C LYS A 40 -2.70 4.68 14.18
N CYS A 41 -3.17 5.17 13.06
CA CYS A 41 -3.56 6.58 12.90
C CYS A 41 -4.98 6.88 13.40
N GLY A 42 -5.74 5.88 13.88
CA GLY A 42 -7.10 6.04 14.40
C GLY A 42 -8.10 6.50 13.35
N LEU A 43 -7.92 6.10 12.09
CA LEU A 43 -8.80 6.45 10.98
C LEU A 43 -9.90 5.41 10.81
N ALA A 44 -11.13 5.85 10.64
CA ALA A 44 -12.23 5.00 10.17
C ALA A 44 -12.02 4.71 8.68
N TYR A 45 -11.96 3.43 8.31
CA TYR A 45 -11.67 3.02 6.94
C TYR A 45 -12.51 1.83 6.50
N ARG A 46 -12.49 1.58 5.20
CA ARG A 46 -12.99 0.34 4.58
C ARG A 46 -12.01 -0.15 3.52
N VAL A 47 -12.03 -1.45 3.25
CA VAL A 47 -11.25 -2.09 2.18
C VAL A 47 -12.18 -2.45 1.04
N ILE A 48 -11.80 -2.09 -0.17
CA ILE A 48 -12.50 -2.40 -1.41
C ILE A 48 -11.67 -3.39 -2.20
N ASP A 49 -12.21 -4.56 -2.51
CA ASP A 49 -11.65 -5.45 -3.54
C ASP A 49 -12.14 -4.93 -4.90
N THR A 50 -11.21 -4.39 -5.68
CA THR A 50 -11.55 -3.62 -6.88
C THR A 50 -12.13 -4.52 -7.96
N ALA A 51 -13.30 -4.15 -8.50
CA ALA A 51 -13.95 -4.88 -9.57
C ALA A 51 -13.04 -4.96 -10.82
N ALA A 52 -13.15 -6.06 -11.56
CA ALA A 52 -12.30 -6.32 -12.72
C ALA A 52 -12.36 -5.22 -13.80
N GLY A 53 -13.49 -4.54 -13.95
CA GLY A 53 -13.65 -3.42 -14.89
C GLY A 53 -12.90 -2.14 -14.50
N ASP A 54 -12.51 -2.00 -13.22
CA ASP A 54 -11.82 -0.83 -12.68
C ASP A 54 -10.33 -1.08 -12.45
N LEU A 55 -9.85 -2.30 -12.76
CA LEU A 55 -8.42 -2.63 -12.63
C LEU A 55 -7.59 -1.90 -13.69
N GLY A 56 -6.45 -1.36 -13.24
CA GLY A 56 -5.41 -0.91 -14.18
C GLY A 56 -4.83 -2.08 -14.97
N THR A 57 -4.32 -1.82 -16.14
CA THR A 57 -3.84 -2.84 -17.12
C THR A 57 -2.82 -3.82 -16.55
N SER A 58 -2.05 -3.43 -15.55
CA SER A 58 -1.00 -4.26 -14.94
C SER A 58 -1.49 -5.13 -13.79
N ALA A 59 -2.61 -4.80 -13.16
CA ALA A 59 -3.11 -5.47 -11.96
C ALA A 59 -3.99 -6.66 -12.32
N ALA A 60 -3.73 -7.81 -11.69
CA ALA A 60 -4.61 -8.97 -11.71
C ALA A 60 -5.63 -8.92 -10.55
N ARG A 61 -5.24 -8.30 -9.42
CA ARG A 61 -6.10 -8.01 -8.28
C ARG A 61 -5.60 -6.74 -7.59
N LYS A 62 -6.52 -5.96 -7.06
CA LYS A 62 -6.20 -4.70 -6.37
C LYS A 62 -7.13 -4.52 -5.18
N PHE A 63 -6.56 -4.07 -4.06
CA PHE A 63 -7.30 -3.55 -2.93
C PHE A 63 -7.10 -2.05 -2.82
N ASP A 64 -8.18 -1.33 -2.52
CA ASP A 64 -8.14 0.08 -2.14
C ASP A 64 -8.55 0.20 -0.67
N CYS A 65 -7.74 0.87 0.15
CA CYS A 65 -8.12 1.25 1.49
C CYS A 65 -8.58 2.71 1.47
N GLU A 66 -9.85 2.91 1.77
CA GLU A 66 -10.49 4.22 1.78
C GLU A 66 -10.78 4.64 3.20
N ALA A 67 -10.35 5.84 3.60
CA ALA A 67 -10.67 6.42 4.90
C ALA A 67 -11.81 7.43 4.78
N TRP A 68 -12.58 7.56 5.86
CA TRP A 68 -13.62 8.56 5.99
C TRP A 68 -13.03 9.97 6.09
N VAL A 69 -13.53 10.89 5.29
CA VAL A 69 -13.13 12.31 5.30
C VAL A 69 -14.34 13.14 5.72
N PRO A 70 -14.38 13.63 6.98
CA PRO A 70 -15.57 14.25 7.57
C PRO A 70 -16.12 15.45 6.78
N THR A 71 -15.25 16.35 6.32
CA THR A 71 -15.69 17.55 5.58
C THR A 71 -16.27 17.25 4.21
N GLN A 72 -16.01 16.06 3.67
CA GLN A 72 -16.52 15.63 2.37
C GLN A 72 -17.68 14.64 2.48
N ASP A 73 -18.02 14.22 3.71
CA ASP A 73 -19.04 13.23 4.00
C ASP A 73 -18.92 11.98 3.11
N THR A 74 -17.68 11.49 2.92
CA THR A 74 -17.42 10.36 2.03
C THR A 74 -16.10 9.67 2.35
N TYR A 75 -15.98 8.42 1.89
CA TYR A 75 -14.71 7.69 1.89
C TYR A 75 -13.82 8.14 0.74
N ARG A 76 -12.53 8.24 1.00
CA ARG A 76 -11.49 8.56 0.02
C ARG A 76 -10.36 7.55 0.07
N GLU A 77 -9.95 7.07 -1.08
CA GLU A 77 -8.77 6.23 -1.23
C GLU A 77 -7.54 6.96 -0.68
N LEU A 78 -6.92 6.39 0.34
CA LEU A 78 -5.65 6.84 0.91
C LEU A 78 -4.49 6.00 0.41
N THR A 79 -4.72 4.69 0.24
CA THR A 79 -3.71 3.73 -0.12
C THR A 79 -4.34 2.60 -0.94
N SER A 80 -3.51 1.95 -1.77
CA SER A 80 -3.93 0.82 -2.59
C SER A 80 -2.79 -0.15 -2.80
N THR A 81 -3.08 -1.44 -2.92
CA THR A 81 -2.10 -2.47 -3.24
C THR A 81 -2.56 -3.33 -4.41
N SER A 82 -1.62 -3.65 -5.30
CA SER A 82 -1.87 -4.39 -6.54
C SER A 82 -0.95 -5.61 -6.66
N ASN A 83 -1.55 -6.75 -6.97
CA ASN A 83 -0.85 -7.93 -7.45
C ASN A 83 -0.80 -7.87 -8.98
N CYS A 84 0.38 -7.65 -9.54
CA CYS A 84 0.60 -7.55 -10.99
C CYS A 84 1.02 -8.88 -11.62
N THR A 85 1.07 -9.96 -10.85
CA THR A 85 1.59 -11.25 -11.30
C THR A 85 2.89 -11.09 -12.07
N THR A 86 3.03 -11.70 -13.25
CA THR A 86 4.24 -11.57 -14.09
C THR A 86 4.17 -10.43 -15.11
N TYR A 87 3.12 -9.61 -15.09
CA TYR A 87 2.89 -8.62 -16.15
C TYR A 87 4.05 -7.63 -16.31
N GLN A 88 4.46 -6.99 -15.22
CA GLN A 88 5.57 -6.04 -15.23
C GLN A 88 6.91 -6.75 -15.42
N ALA A 89 7.11 -7.89 -14.74
CA ALA A 89 8.35 -8.64 -14.81
C ALA A 89 8.69 -9.11 -16.24
N ARG A 90 7.69 -9.53 -17.01
CA ARG A 90 7.91 -9.90 -18.42
C ARG A 90 8.33 -8.70 -19.28
N ARG A 91 7.80 -7.52 -19.02
CA ARG A 91 8.13 -6.29 -19.77
C ARG A 91 9.48 -5.72 -19.41
N LEU A 92 9.83 -5.80 -18.14
CA LEU A 92 11.09 -5.28 -17.59
C LEU A 92 12.22 -6.34 -17.57
N ASN A 93 11.93 -7.55 -18.05
CA ASN A 93 12.85 -8.70 -18.04
C ASN A 93 13.38 -9.04 -16.63
N ILE A 94 12.51 -8.90 -15.62
CA ILE A 94 12.86 -9.25 -14.23
C ILE A 94 12.62 -10.74 -14.04
N ARG A 95 13.67 -11.47 -13.69
CA ARG A 95 13.66 -12.93 -13.60
C ARG A 95 14.40 -13.43 -12.37
N GLU A 96 13.93 -14.52 -11.81
CA GLU A 96 14.70 -15.32 -10.87
C GLU A 96 15.37 -16.49 -11.58
N ARG A 97 16.45 -16.98 -11.00
CA ARG A 97 17.06 -18.26 -11.37
C ARG A 97 16.63 -19.32 -10.36
N THR A 98 16.00 -20.38 -10.85
CA THR A 98 15.68 -21.53 -9.99
C THR A 98 16.97 -22.25 -9.59
N ALA A 99 16.93 -22.92 -8.43
CA ALA A 99 18.06 -23.72 -7.97
C ALA A 99 18.42 -24.81 -8.96
N ASP A 100 19.69 -25.18 -8.97
CA ASP A 100 20.15 -26.39 -9.66
C ASP A 100 19.55 -27.63 -8.95
N THR A 101 19.11 -28.62 -9.69
CA THR A 101 18.58 -29.89 -9.16
C THR A 101 19.54 -31.01 -9.46
N VAL A 102 19.62 -31.97 -8.54
CA VAL A 102 20.41 -33.20 -8.74
C VAL A 102 19.39 -34.33 -8.90
N ASP A 103 19.53 -35.12 -9.98
CA ASP A 103 18.71 -36.32 -10.18
C ASP A 103 19.21 -37.49 -9.36
N ASP A 104 18.43 -38.58 -9.29
CA ASP A 104 18.76 -39.78 -8.52
C ASP A 104 20.08 -40.48 -8.97
N ALA A 105 20.56 -40.19 -10.18
CA ALA A 105 21.80 -40.67 -10.75
C ALA A 105 23.00 -39.74 -10.46
N GLY A 106 22.77 -38.62 -9.69
CA GLY A 106 23.82 -37.67 -9.33
C GLY A 106 24.10 -36.60 -10.39
N ASN A 107 23.35 -36.53 -11.49
CA ASN A 107 23.58 -35.54 -12.53
C ASN A 107 23.00 -34.18 -12.12
N VAL A 108 23.79 -33.13 -12.27
CA VAL A 108 23.35 -31.74 -11.98
C VAL A 108 22.60 -31.17 -13.19
N ARG A 109 21.34 -30.87 -13.00
CA ARG A 109 20.56 -30.07 -13.95
C ARG A 109 20.55 -28.60 -13.51
N LYS A 110 21.09 -27.73 -14.34
CA LYS A 110 21.13 -26.29 -14.10
C LYS A 110 19.72 -25.70 -14.03
N GLY A 111 19.53 -24.87 -13.05
CA GLY A 111 18.29 -24.10 -12.87
C GLY A 111 17.96 -23.24 -14.10
N ARG A 112 16.68 -23.07 -14.34
CA ARG A 112 16.16 -22.23 -15.44
C ARG A 112 15.82 -20.83 -14.89
N THR A 113 15.74 -19.87 -15.78
CA THR A 113 15.21 -18.53 -15.43
C THR A 113 13.71 -18.48 -15.68
N ARG A 114 12.96 -17.90 -14.76
CA ARG A 114 11.52 -17.62 -14.91
C ARG A 114 11.18 -16.20 -14.47
N ALA A 115 10.09 -15.65 -15.02
CA ALA A 115 9.61 -14.35 -14.57
C ALA A 115 9.11 -14.44 -13.12
N VAL A 116 9.38 -13.41 -12.33
CA VAL A 116 8.85 -13.25 -10.98
C VAL A 116 7.48 -12.58 -10.99
N ALA A 117 6.75 -12.64 -9.89
CA ALA A 117 5.62 -11.76 -9.65
C ALA A 117 6.13 -10.41 -9.11
N THR A 118 5.40 -9.36 -9.45
CA THR A 118 5.60 -8.02 -8.87
C THR A 118 4.33 -7.57 -8.18
N LEU A 119 4.49 -6.94 -7.03
CA LEU A 119 3.43 -6.32 -6.28
C LEU A 119 3.87 -4.91 -5.90
N ASN A 120 2.92 -4.00 -5.85
CA ASN A 120 3.18 -2.66 -5.37
C ASN A 120 2.00 -2.17 -4.54
N GLY A 121 2.29 -1.33 -3.55
CA GLY A 121 1.27 -0.77 -2.69
C GLY A 121 1.69 0.58 -2.13
N THR A 122 0.79 1.53 -2.20
CA THR A 122 0.98 2.84 -1.59
C THR A 122 0.91 2.71 -0.08
N LEU A 123 1.97 3.08 0.64
CA LEU A 123 1.95 3.07 2.10
C LEU A 123 1.40 4.38 2.66
N ALA A 124 1.83 5.52 2.13
CA ALA A 124 1.35 6.83 2.57
C ALA A 124 1.46 7.89 1.47
N THR A 125 0.54 8.85 1.49
CA THR A 125 0.54 10.03 0.63
C THR A 125 0.11 11.27 1.41
N THR A 126 0.12 12.45 0.78
CA THR A 126 -0.41 13.68 1.39
C THR A 126 -1.89 13.60 1.76
N ARG A 127 -2.68 12.70 1.16
CA ARG A 127 -4.09 12.47 1.55
C ARG A 127 -4.22 11.96 2.98
N TRP A 128 -3.23 11.21 3.46
CA TRP A 128 -3.20 10.76 4.86
C TRP A 128 -3.19 11.94 5.83
N VAL A 129 -2.42 12.99 5.51
CA VAL A 129 -2.38 14.19 6.34
C VAL A 129 -3.76 14.83 6.44
N VAL A 130 -4.48 14.93 5.31
CA VAL A 130 -5.85 15.47 5.30
C VAL A 130 -6.77 14.64 6.19
N ALA A 131 -6.77 13.32 6.00
CA ALA A 131 -7.64 12.43 6.77
C ALA A 131 -7.34 12.48 8.28
N ILE A 132 -6.04 12.53 8.66
CA ILE A 132 -5.61 12.63 10.06
C ILE A 132 -6.07 13.97 10.67
N LEU A 133 -5.79 15.08 10.00
CA LEU A 133 -6.16 16.41 10.49
C LEU A 133 -7.69 16.52 10.69
N GLU A 134 -8.47 16.13 9.70
CA GLU A 134 -9.93 16.23 9.77
C GLU A 134 -10.55 15.27 10.80
N THR A 135 -10.02 14.05 10.92
CA THR A 135 -10.53 13.06 11.88
C THR A 135 -10.23 13.45 13.32
N HIS A 136 -9.09 14.07 13.57
CA HIS A 136 -8.60 14.35 14.93
C HIS A 136 -8.75 15.80 15.36
N GLN A 137 -9.40 16.64 14.55
CA GLN A 137 -9.70 18.03 14.92
C GLN A 137 -10.65 18.07 16.12
N GLN A 138 -10.34 18.94 17.06
CA GLN A 138 -11.11 19.15 18.28
C GLN A 138 -12.07 20.35 18.13
N PRO A 139 -13.08 20.47 19.00
CA PRO A 139 -14.02 21.59 18.93
C PRO A 139 -13.41 22.97 19.06
N ASP A 140 -12.24 23.08 19.70
CA ASP A 140 -11.47 24.34 19.84
C ASP A 140 -10.60 24.63 18.60
N GLY A 141 -10.62 23.75 17.59
CA GLY A 141 -9.83 23.87 16.37
C GLY A 141 -8.43 23.27 16.47
N SER A 142 -7.98 22.84 17.63
CA SER A 142 -6.74 22.08 17.77
C SER A 142 -6.85 20.68 17.14
N VAL A 143 -5.71 20.02 16.89
CA VAL A 143 -5.70 18.67 16.34
C VAL A 143 -4.93 17.73 17.27
N ARG A 144 -5.57 16.70 17.76
CA ARG A 144 -4.91 15.66 18.54
C ARG A 144 -4.03 14.79 17.64
N ILE A 145 -2.77 14.63 17.99
CA ILE A 145 -1.81 13.81 17.24
C ILE A 145 -2.04 12.34 17.62
N PRO A 146 -2.29 11.44 16.62
CA PRO A 146 -2.33 10.01 16.87
C PRO A 146 -1.09 9.52 17.62
N GLU A 147 -1.28 8.65 18.59
CA GLU A 147 -0.20 8.20 19.47
C GLU A 147 1.00 7.66 18.69
N ALA A 148 0.76 6.88 17.65
CA ALA A 148 1.80 6.31 16.78
C ALA A 148 2.67 7.37 16.07
N LEU A 149 2.17 8.61 15.91
CA LEU A 149 2.90 9.69 15.25
C LEU A 149 3.65 10.61 16.23
N ARG A 150 3.33 10.59 17.52
CA ARG A 150 3.94 11.48 18.54
C ARG A 150 5.46 11.39 18.60
N PRO A 151 6.11 10.20 18.53
CA PRO A 151 7.57 10.10 18.51
C PRO A 151 8.23 10.89 17.37
N TYR A 152 7.53 10.98 16.22
CA TYR A 152 8.02 11.71 15.03
C TYR A 152 7.69 13.21 15.06
N MET A 153 6.88 13.64 16.04
CA MET A 153 6.47 15.02 16.27
C MET A 153 7.13 15.60 17.53
N GLY A 154 8.30 15.07 17.92
CA GLY A 154 9.01 15.53 19.12
C GLY A 154 8.26 15.24 20.43
N GLY A 155 7.38 14.25 20.45
CA GLY A 155 6.55 13.90 21.61
C GLY A 155 5.30 14.78 21.76
N ALA A 156 5.03 15.70 20.84
CA ALA A 156 3.84 16.56 20.90
C ALA A 156 2.56 15.71 20.82
N GLU A 157 1.57 16.05 21.63
CA GLU A 157 0.27 15.37 21.67
C GLU A 157 -0.80 16.11 20.89
N VAL A 158 -0.61 17.42 20.70
CA VAL A 158 -1.61 18.29 20.07
C VAL A 158 -0.91 19.32 19.17
N ILE A 159 -1.51 19.59 18.02
CA ILE A 159 -1.20 20.76 17.20
C ILE A 159 -2.14 21.87 17.67
N PRO A 160 -1.60 22.96 18.27
CA PRO A 160 -2.45 24.05 18.78
C PRO A 160 -3.06 24.87 17.66
N VAL A 161 -4.14 25.58 17.99
CA VAL A 161 -4.65 26.67 17.13
C VAL A 161 -3.65 27.83 17.15
N VAL A 162 -3.33 28.34 15.97
CA VAL A 162 -2.47 29.52 15.79
C VAL A 162 -3.30 30.79 15.78
#